data_d9075ae2e72d4bb509ceefc29428998d
#
_entry.id   d9075ae2e72d4bb509ceefc29428998d
#
_cell.length_a   1.000
_cell.length_b   1.000
_cell.length_c   1.000
_cell.angle_alpha   90.00
_cell.angle_beta   90.00
_cell.angle_gamma   90.00
#
_symmetry.space_group_name_H-M   'P 1'
#
loop_
_entity.id
_entity.type
_entity.pdbx_description
1 polymer ?
#
loop_
_entity_poly.entity_id
_entity_poly.type
_entity_poly.pdbx_seq_one_letter_code
_entity_poly.pdbx_strand_id
1 'polypeptide(L)'
;MLGGNAFPPIGQVDFMLTLSPYGFYWFLLASENQMPSWHAEPSQSLPELVTLVLKRGLEELLDPPVSTTLEKVVLPAWLHKRRWFGRKDVPIETAKIVYGARFGDARHPVLLTEIEVTSEGQQHRYQLPLGVLGEDQPSSALAQHVVLSRLRRGPRVGFMTDAFTL
;
A
#
# COMPACT_ATOMS: atom_id res chain seq x y z
N MET A 1 -22.07 13.99 -9.20
CA MET A 1 -22.28 12.60 -8.80
C MET A 1 -21.31 12.27 -7.70
N LEU A 2 -21.80 11.95 -6.53
CA LEU A 2 -20.99 11.77 -5.35
C LEU A 2 -20.66 10.29 -5.19
N GLY A 3 -19.36 9.96 -5.31
CA GLY A 3 -18.76 8.73 -4.85
C GLY A 3 -19.33 7.43 -5.44
N GLY A 4 -18.94 7.04 -6.64
CA GLY A 4 -19.31 5.75 -7.23
C GLY A 4 -18.66 4.53 -6.53
N ASN A 5 -18.83 4.40 -5.22
CA ASN A 5 -18.33 3.24 -4.48
C ASN A 5 -19.40 2.13 -4.48
N ALA A 6 -18.95 0.91 -4.82
CA ALA A 6 -19.79 -0.27 -4.68
C ALA A 6 -19.91 -0.66 -3.21
N PHE A 7 -21.14 -1.00 -2.81
CA PHE A 7 -21.41 -1.59 -1.50
C PHE A 7 -21.61 -3.10 -1.65
N PRO A 8 -21.33 -3.89 -0.60
CA PRO A 8 -21.62 -5.31 -0.60
C PRO A 8 -23.11 -5.61 -0.90
N PRO A 9 -23.46 -6.83 -1.35
CA PRO A 9 -24.84 -7.21 -1.59
C PRO A 9 -25.72 -7.04 -0.35
N ILE A 10 -26.93 -6.53 -0.53
CA ILE A 10 -27.90 -6.33 0.54
C ILE A 10 -28.32 -7.68 1.14
N GLY A 11 -28.33 -7.77 2.47
CA GLY A 11 -28.84 -8.92 3.20
C GLY A 11 -27.79 -9.93 3.68
N GLN A 12 -26.51 -9.72 3.35
CA GLN A 12 -25.42 -10.57 3.85
C GLN A 12 -24.71 -10.01 5.08
N VAL A 13 -24.60 -8.70 5.17
CA VAL A 13 -23.89 -7.99 6.26
C VAL A 13 -24.54 -6.64 6.51
N ASP A 14 -24.61 -6.21 7.76
CA ASP A 14 -25.05 -4.87 8.12
C ASP A 14 -24.01 -3.83 7.68
N PHE A 15 -24.48 -2.73 7.09
CA PHE A 15 -23.59 -1.62 6.71
C PHE A 15 -23.51 -0.60 7.83
N MET A 16 -22.32 -0.39 8.35
CA MET A 16 -22.05 0.74 9.23
C MET A 16 -21.71 1.98 8.40
N LEU A 17 -22.58 2.97 8.44
CA LEU A 17 -22.40 4.25 7.78
C LEU A 17 -22.41 5.37 8.81
N THR A 18 -21.43 6.26 8.72
CA THR A 18 -21.41 7.46 9.54
C THR A 18 -22.04 8.60 8.77
N LEU A 19 -23.14 9.14 9.30
CA LEU A 19 -23.78 10.35 8.77
C LEU A 19 -23.35 11.57 9.58
N SER A 20 -22.87 12.59 8.88
CA SER A 20 -22.68 13.91 9.48
C SER A 20 -24.04 14.54 9.83
N PRO A 21 -24.13 15.49 10.79
CA PRO A 21 -25.33 16.27 11.00
C PRO A 21 -25.83 16.87 9.68
N TYR A 22 -27.12 16.68 9.38
CA TYR A 22 -27.76 17.08 8.10
C TYR A 22 -27.18 16.39 6.85
N GLY A 23 -26.33 15.35 7.00
CA GLY A 23 -25.81 14.52 5.89
C GLY A 23 -26.87 13.55 5.37
N PHE A 24 -26.73 13.16 4.11
CA PHE A 24 -27.53 12.11 3.50
C PHE A 24 -26.72 11.35 2.45
N TYR A 25 -27.13 10.11 2.18
CA TYR A 25 -26.55 9.29 1.12
C TYR A 25 -27.63 8.90 0.11
N TRP A 26 -27.24 8.90 -1.14
CA TRP A 26 -28.03 8.35 -2.22
C TRP A 26 -27.44 7.01 -2.63
N PHE A 27 -28.28 5.97 -2.64
CA PHE A 27 -27.89 4.64 -3.08
C PHE A 27 -28.66 4.28 -4.36
N LEU A 28 -27.95 3.78 -5.35
CA LEU A 28 -28.54 3.15 -6.51
C LEU A 28 -28.66 1.65 -6.22
N LEU A 29 -29.89 1.16 -6.16
CA LEU A 29 -30.14 -0.27 -6.03
C LEU A 29 -30.23 -0.88 -7.44
N ALA A 30 -29.37 -1.84 -7.72
CA ALA A 30 -29.35 -2.55 -9.00
C ALA A 30 -29.14 -4.04 -8.76
N SER A 31 -29.71 -4.88 -9.62
CA SER A 31 -29.33 -6.29 -9.70
C SER A 31 -27.99 -6.42 -10.40
N GLU A 32 -27.27 -7.53 -10.18
CA GLU A 32 -25.94 -7.77 -10.78
C GLU A 32 -25.91 -7.58 -12.30
N ASN A 33 -27.03 -7.91 -12.98
CA ASN A 33 -27.16 -7.78 -14.42
C ASN A 33 -27.52 -6.36 -14.91
N GLN A 34 -27.72 -5.41 -13.99
CA GLN A 34 -28.13 -4.03 -14.30
C GLN A 34 -27.11 -3.00 -13.78
N MET A 35 -25.92 -3.44 -13.43
CA MET A 35 -24.87 -2.51 -13.00
C MET A 35 -24.52 -1.56 -14.15
N PRO A 36 -24.49 -0.24 -13.88
CA PRO A 36 -24.04 0.74 -14.88
C PRO A 36 -22.62 0.44 -15.33
N SER A 37 -22.29 0.76 -16.58
CA SER A 37 -20.95 0.50 -17.17
C SER A 37 -19.78 1.16 -16.42
N TRP A 38 -20.05 2.22 -15.65
CA TRP A 38 -19.07 2.84 -14.76
C TRP A 38 -18.85 2.05 -13.45
N HIS A 39 -19.69 1.02 -13.21
CA HIS A 39 -19.53 0.03 -12.14
C HIS A 39 -18.82 -1.24 -12.60
N ALA A 40 -18.57 -1.40 -13.89
CA ALA A 40 -17.59 -2.39 -14.32
C ALA A 40 -16.30 -2.05 -13.55
N GLU A 41 -15.99 -2.85 -12.52
CA GLU A 41 -14.67 -2.80 -11.94
C GLU A 41 -13.73 -2.90 -13.13
N PRO A 42 -12.91 -1.86 -13.40
CA PRO A 42 -11.79 -2.11 -14.25
C PRO A 42 -11.14 -3.31 -13.59
N SER A 43 -10.96 -4.41 -14.30
CA SER A 43 -10.08 -5.47 -13.88
C SER A 43 -8.76 -4.75 -13.66
N GLN A 44 -8.56 -4.24 -12.45
CA GLN A 44 -7.29 -3.70 -12.04
C GLN A 44 -6.41 -4.93 -12.07
N SER A 45 -5.78 -5.12 -13.22
CA SER A 45 -4.60 -5.95 -13.27
C SER A 45 -3.79 -5.48 -12.08
N LEU A 46 -3.69 -6.35 -11.07
CA LEU A 46 -2.88 -6.06 -9.89
C LEU A 46 -1.58 -5.50 -10.43
N PRO A 47 -1.19 -4.28 -10.05
CA PRO A 47 0.01 -3.68 -10.58
C PRO A 47 1.12 -4.72 -10.42
N GLU A 48 1.91 -4.95 -11.47
CA GLU A 48 3.01 -5.90 -11.41
C GLU A 48 3.93 -5.48 -10.27
N LEU A 49 3.74 -6.14 -9.12
CA LEU A 49 4.52 -5.86 -7.94
C LEU A 49 5.90 -6.50 -8.09
N VAL A 50 6.92 -5.71 -7.94
CA VAL A 50 8.29 -6.21 -7.85
C VAL A 50 8.38 -7.20 -6.70
N THR A 51 9.01 -8.35 -6.93
CA THR A 51 9.25 -9.34 -5.87
C THR A 51 10.64 -9.16 -5.29
N LEU A 52 10.70 -8.84 -4.01
CA LEU A 52 11.95 -8.80 -3.23
C LEU A 52 12.16 -10.15 -2.54
N VAL A 53 13.35 -10.71 -2.66
CA VAL A 53 13.70 -12.00 -2.07
C VAL A 53 14.57 -11.77 -0.85
N LEU A 54 14.08 -12.21 0.32
CA LEU A 54 14.78 -12.13 1.59
C LEU A 54 15.21 -13.53 2.03
N LYS A 55 16.38 -13.64 2.65
CA LYS A 55 16.93 -14.90 3.18
C LYS A 55 16.78 -14.97 4.71
N ARG A 56 17.07 -13.89 5.40
CA ARG A 56 17.13 -13.81 6.86
C ARG A 56 15.93 -13.10 7.47
N GLY A 57 15.72 -11.82 7.14
CA GLY A 57 14.66 -11.01 7.73
C GLY A 57 14.48 -9.66 7.05
N LEU A 58 13.62 -8.80 7.61
CA LEU A 58 13.33 -7.48 7.07
C LEU A 58 14.56 -6.57 7.03
N GLU A 59 15.53 -6.81 7.88
CA GLU A 59 16.77 -6.03 7.96
C GLU A 59 17.56 -6.07 6.65
N GLU A 60 17.38 -7.13 5.83
CA GLU A 60 18.00 -7.22 4.50
C GLU A 60 17.49 -6.16 3.52
N LEU A 61 16.35 -5.52 3.81
CA LEU A 61 15.89 -4.37 3.03
C LEU A 61 16.85 -3.19 3.10
N LEU A 62 17.73 -3.15 4.10
CA LEU A 62 18.76 -2.13 4.28
C LEU A 62 20.07 -2.48 3.56
N ASP A 63 20.23 -3.74 3.13
CA ASP A 63 21.46 -4.25 2.54
C ASP A 63 21.33 -4.42 1.00
N PRO A 64 22.37 -4.10 0.22
CA PRO A 64 22.41 -4.47 -1.19
C PRO A 64 22.41 -6.01 -1.37
N PRO A 65 21.81 -6.54 -2.43
CA PRO A 65 21.16 -5.83 -3.56
C PRO A 65 19.71 -5.44 -3.33
N VAL A 66 19.09 -5.85 -2.21
CA VAL A 66 17.66 -5.65 -1.97
C VAL A 66 17.32 -4.18 -1.80
N SER A 67 18.12 -3.47 -0.99
CA SER A 67 17.96 -2.02 -0.81
C SER A 67 18.04 -1.27 -2.14
N THR A 68 18.95 -1.64 -3.02
CA THR A 68 19.09 -1.01 -4.33
C THR A 68 17.82 -1.14 -5.18
N THR A 69 17.19 -2.31 -5.18
CA THR A 69 15.93 -2.53 -5.91
C THR A 69 14.78 -1.75 -5.26
N LEU A 70 14.72 -1.76 -3.93
CA LEU A 70 13.73 -1.02 -3.17
C LEU A 70 13.82 0.48 -3.44
N GLU A 71 15.01 1.05 -3.38
CA GLU A 71 15.26 2.48 -3.55
C GLU A 71 15.07 2.96 -4.99
N LYS A 72 15.52 2.19 -5.98
CA LYS A 72 15.50 2.63 -7.38
C LYS A 72 14.18 2.34 -8.09
N VAL A 73 13.47 1.30 -7.68
CA VAL A 73 12.28 0.83 -8.42
C VAL A 73 11.02 0.94 -7.58
N VAL A 74 11.02 0.35 -6.38
CA VAL A 74 9.80 0.21 -5.59
C VAL A 74 9.36 1.53 -4.97
N LEU A 75 10.25 2.21 -4.25
CA LEU A 75 9.91 3.45 -3.54
C LEU A 75 9.45 4.57 -4.47
N PRO A 76 10.13 4.89 -5.58
CA PRO A 76 9.67 5.96 -6.47
C PRO A 76 8.27 5.67 -7.04
N ALA A 77 8.05 4.45 -7.54
CA ALA A 77 6.76 4.07 -8.13
C ALA A 77 5.63 4.06 -7.10
N TRP A 78 5.92 3.71 -5.85
CA TRP A 78 4.95 3.65 -4.78
C TRP A 78 4.62 5.04 -4.21
N LEU A 79 5.62 5.88 -3.97
CA LEU A 79 5.46 7.22 -3.40
C LEU A 79 4.53 8.11 -4.23
N HIS A 80 4.66 8.11 -5.54
CA HIS A 80 3.79 8.89 -6.43
C HIS A 80 2.29 8.57 -6.26
N LYS A 81 1.96 7.37 -5.81
CA LYS A 81 0.57 6.94 -5.58
C LYS A 81 0.03 7.35 -4.20
N ARG A 82 0.86 7.89 -3.31
CA ARG A 82 0.47 8.18 -1.92
C ARG A 82 -0.12 9.57 -1.78
N ARG A 83 -1.26 9.68 -1.05
CA ARG A 83 -1.95 10.97 -0.85
C ARG A 83 -1.10 11.95 -0.04
N TRP A 84 -0.35 11.44 0.92
CA TRP A 84 0.50 12.23 1.80
C TRP A 84 1.82 12.67 1.14
N PHE A 85 2.19 12.09 0.00
CA PHE A 85 3.38 12.50 -0.73
C PHE A 85 3.11 13.82 -1.46
N GLY A 86 3.66 14.90 -0.95
CA GLY A 86 3.35 16.26 -1.38
C GLY A 86 3.89 16.67 -2.75
N ARG A 87 4.72 15.81 -3.41
CA ARG A 87 5.41 16.11 -4.68
C ARG A 87 5.07 15.13 -5.79
N LYS A 88 3.78 14.89 -5.98
CA LYS A 88 3.31 13.91 -6.98
C LYS A 88 3.57 14.31 -8.41
N ASP A 89 3.58 15.63 -8.68
CA ASP A 89 3.72 16.20 -10.00
C ASP A 89 5.17 16.42 -10.42
N VAL A 90 6.11 16.10 -9.52
CA VAL A 90 7.54 16.28 -9.72
C VAL A 90 8.23 14.91 -9.77
N PRO A 91 9.13 14.71 -10.75
CA PRO A 91 9.89 13.46 -10.82
C PRO A 91 10.79 13.28 -9.58
N ILE A 92 10.81 12.07 -9.07
CA ILE A 92 11.73 11.67 -8.01
C ILE A 92 13.08 11.35 -8.65
N GLU A 93 14.11 12.12 -8.31
CA GLU A 93 15.48 11.90 -8.76
C GLU A 93 16.12 10.73 -8.02
N THR A 94 15.96 10.72 -6.69
CA THR A 94 16.43 9.63 -5.83
C THR A 94 15.48 9.40 -4.66
N ALA A 95 15.37 8.15 -4.24
CA ALA A 95 14.73 7.76 -2.99
C ALA A 95 15.67 6.79 -2.27
N LYS A 96 16.16 7.13 -1.09
CA LYS A 96 17.13 6.35 -0.34
C LYS A 96 16.66 6.11 1.08
N ILE A 97 16.94 4.94 1.60
CA ILE A 97 16.75 4.65 3.02
C ILE A 97 17.99 5.15 3.77
N VAL A 98 17.84 6.20 4.56
CA VAL A 98 18.95 6.81 5.31
C VAL A 98 19.04 6.30 6.74
N TYR A 99 17.95 5.73 7.24
CA TYR A 99 17.90 5.09 8.56
C TYR A 99 16.93 3.92 8.53
N GLY A 100 17.25 2.86 9.29
CA GLY A 100 16.36 1.74 9.49
C GLY A 100 16.64 1.06 10.84
N ALA A 101 15.56 0.77 11.57
CA ALA A 101 15.64 0.04 12.83
C ALA A 101 14.50 -0.97 12.92
N ARG A 102 14.81 -2.19 13.35
CA ARG A 102 13.81 -3.19 13.61
C ARG A 102 13.03 -2.88 14.87
N PHE A 103 11.72 -3.02 14.78
CA PHE A 103 10.77 -2.87 15.86
C PHE A 103 9.76 -4.03 15.84
N GLY A 104 9.08 -4.25 16.96
CA GLY A 104 8.11 -5.34 17.07
C GLY A 104 8.71 -6.69 17.45
N ASP A 105 7.87 -7.70 17.48
CA ASP A 105 8.25 -9.07 17.83
C ASP A 105 8.54 -9.94 16.59
N ALA A 106 8.86 -11.21 16.82
CA ALA A 106 9.15 -12.14 15.73
C ALA A 106 7.91 -12.51 14.87
N ARG A 107 6.70 -12.28 15.37
CA ARG A 107 5.44 -12.58 14.68
C ARG A 107 5.00 -11.41 13.81
N HIS A 108 5.23 -10.18 14.29
CA HIS A 108 4.86 -8.94 13.62
C HIS A 108 6.07 -8.01 13.53
N PRO A 109 7.07 -8.38 12.74
CA PRO A 109 8.26 -7.56 12.60
C PRO A 109 7.92 -6.31 11.78
N VAL A 110 8.35 -5.16 12.28
CA VAL A 110 8.27 -3.88 11.59
C VAL A 110 9.69 -3.34 11.44
N LEU A 111 10.01 -2.82 10.27
CA LEU A 111 11.21 -2.07 10.02
C LEU A 111 10.85 -0.60 9.94
N LEU A 112 11.16 0.16 10.98
CA LEU A 112 10.99 1.61 10.95
C LEU A 112 12.09 2.20 10.06
N THR A 113 11.71 2.84 8.97
CA THR A 113 12.65 3.45 8.04
C THR A 113 12.42 4.95 7.90
N GLU A 114 13.52 5.68 7.70
CA GLU A 114 13.52 7.06 7.25
C GLU A 114 14.00 7.08 5.80
N ILE A 115 13.18 7.67 4.93
CA ILE A 115 13.46 7.76 3.50
C ILE A 115 13.78 9.20 3.16
N GLU A 116 14.91 9.41 2.50
CA GLU A 116 15.28 10.69 1.91
C GLU A 116 14.95 10.69 0.42
N VAL A 117 14.10 11.61 0.01
CA VAL A 117 13.66 11.76 -1.39
C VAL A 117 14.21 13.07 -1.93
N THR A 118 14.92 12.99 -3.04
CA THR A 118 15.38 14.17 -3.78
C THR A 118 14.47 14.41 -4.98
N SER A 119 13.98 15.63 -5.11
CA SER A 119 13.20 16.09 -6.25
C SER A 119 13.48 17.58 -6.48
N GLU A 120 13.71 17.98 -7.73
CA GLU A 120 14.11 19.35 -8.11
C GLU A 120 15.31 19.87 -7.30
N GLY A 121 16.28 18.99 -7.01
CA GLY A 121 17.46 19.30 -6.20
C GLY A 121 17.20 19.56 -4.73
N GLN A 122 15.95 19.38 -4.25
CA GLN A 122 15.58 19.52 -2.84
C GLN A 122 15.43 18.16 -2.17
N GLN A 123 15.92 18.01 -0.95
CA GLN A 123 15.84 16.81 -0.15
C GLN A 123 14.70 16.92 0.86
N HIS A 124 13.88 15.87 0.92
CA HIS A 124 12.78 15.74 1.88
C HIS A 124 12.87 14.40 2.57
N ARG A 125 12.59 14.37 3.86
CA ARG A 125 12.61 13.15 4.66
C ARG A 125 11.22 12.74 5.07
N TYR A 126 10.96 11.45 4.96
CA TYR A 126 9.70 10.81 5.30
C TYR A 126 9.95 9.60 6.18
N GLN A 127 9.10 9.40 7.17
CA GLN A 127 9.09 8.15 7.94
C GLN A 127 8.12 7.17 7.28
N LEU A 128 8.62 5.96 7.03
CA LEU A 128 7.84 4.87 6.45
C LEU A 128 8.12 3.57 7.22
N PRO A 129 7.28 3.19 8.16
CA PRO A 129 7.41 1.89 8.78
C PRO A 129 6.98 0.80 7.79
N LEU A 130 7.86 -0.16 7.54
CA LEU A 130 7.63 -1.28 6.64
C LEU A 130 7.24 -2.52 7.43
N GLY A 131 6.13 -3.12 7.09
CA GLY A 131 5.64 -4.36 7.68
C GLY A 131 5.42 -5.44 6.62
N VAL A 132 5.16 -6.66 7.09
CA VAL A 132 4.87 -7.81 6.24
C VAL A 132 3.47 -8.31 6.51
N LEU A 133 2.69 -8.42 5.45
CA LEU A 133 1.42 -9.10 5.44
C LEU A 133 1.61 -10.48 4.80
N GLY A 134 1.27 -11.55 5.52
CA GLY A 134 1.31 -12.92 4.97
C GLY A 134 0.23 -13.13 3.92
N GLU A 135 0.49 -14.00 2.95
CA GLU A 135 -0.48 -14.34 1.90
C GLU A 135 -1.77 -14.94 2.48
N ASP A 136 -1.66 -15.68 3.58
CA ASP A 136 -2.78 -16.33 4.27
C ASP A 136 -3.51 -15.43 5.27
N GLN A 137 -3.04 -14.20 5.49
CA GLN A 137 -3.68 -13.29 6.43
C GLN A 137 -4.81 -12.52 5.76
N PRO A 138 -5.99 -12.42 6.41
CA PRO A 138 -7.06 -11.57 5.91
C PRO A 138 -6.57 -10.12 5.86
N SER A 139 -6.31 -9.66 4.65
CA SER A 139 -5.89 -8.27 4.45
C SER A 139 -7.11 -7.37 4.35
N SER A 140 -7.09 -6.26 5.07
CA SER A 140 -8.06 -5.20 4.83
C SER A 140 -7.90 -4.66 3.40
N ALA A 141 -8.98 -4.19 2.79
CA ALA A 141 -8.91 -3.52 1.48
C ALA A 141 -7.89 -2.36 1.50
N LEU A 142 -7.76 -1.69 2.64
CA LEU A 142 -6.78 -0.62 2.84
C LEU A 142 -5.33 -1.15 2.74
N ALA A 143 -5.03 -2.26 3.40
CA ALA A 143 -3.70 -2.85 3.37
C ALA A 143 -3.28 -3.25 1.95
N GLN A 144 -4.21 -3.77 1.14
CA GLN A 144 -3.96 -4.10 -0.26
C GLN A 144 -3.61 -2.87 -1.11
N HIS A 145 -4.27 -1.73 -0.86
CA HIS A 145 -4.00 -0.49 -1.59
C HIS A 145 -2.65 0.15 -1.27
N VAL A 146 -2.03 -0.20 -0.15
CA VAL A 146 -0.74 0.37 0.29
C VAL A 146 0.42 -0.60 0.17
N VAL A 147 0.23 -1.73 -0.50
CA VAL A 147 1.31 -2.68 -0.81
C VAL A 147 2.39 -1.99 -1.63
N LEU A 148 3.65 -2.18 -1.20
CA LEU A 148 4.83 -1.69 -1.90
C LEU A 148 5.38 -2.74 -2.88
N SER A 149 5.54 -3.97 -2.40
CA SER A 149 6.14 -5.05 -3.18
C SER A 149 5.66 -6.42 -2.67
N ARG A 150 5.86 -7.44 -3.48
CA ARG A 150 5.77 -8.82 -3.01
C ARG A 150 7.08 -9.19 -2.31
N LEU A 151 6.97 -9.92 -1.21
CA LEU A 151 8.12 -10.48 -0.51
C LEU A 151 8.12 -12.00 -0.63
N ARG A 152 9.31 -12.56 -0.83
CA ARG A 152 9.52 -14.00 -0.78
C ARG A 152 10.64 -14.33 0.19
N ARG A 153 10.38 -15.26 1.12
CA ARG A 153 11.38 -15.80 2.05
C ARG A 153 11.31 -17.31 2.07
N GLY A 154 12.19 -17.95 1.29
CA GLY A 154 12.12 -19.39 1.05
C GLY A 154 10.79 -19.77 0.39
N PRO A 155 10.01 -20.70 0.98
CA PRO A 155 8.70 -21.10 0.48
C PRO A 155 7.58 -20.12 0.81
N ARG A 156 7.80 -19.18 1.73
CA ARG A 156 6.78 -18.23 2.17
C ARG A 156 6.74 -17.02 1.25
N VAL A 157 5.53 -16.65 0.86
CA VAL A 157 5.23 -15.45 0.09
C VAL A 157 4.39 -14.52 0.96
N GLY A 158 4.55 -13.23 0.76
CA GLY A 158 3.79 -12.20 1.44
C GLY A 158 3.94 -10.87 0.72
N PHE A 159 3.46 -9.82 1.36
CA PHE A 159 3.48 -8.48 0.81
C PHE A 159 4.14 -7.52 1.80
N MET A 160 5.00 -6.66 1.28
CA MET A 160 5.52 -5.52 2.04
C MET A 160 4.52 -4.38 1.94
N THR A 161 4.15 -3.85 3.08
CA THR A 161 3.16 -2.78 3.19
C THR A 161 3.61 -1.70 4.17
N ASP A 162 2.96 -0.56 4.10
CA ASP A 162 3.06 0.46 5.14
C ASP A 162 2.46 -0.09 6.44
N ALA A 163 3.29 -0.22 7.48
CA ALA A 163 2.89 -0.81 8.75
C ALA A 163 1.88 0.04 9.54
N PHE A 164 1.65 1.30 9.18
CA PHE A 164 0.56 2.08 9.76
C PHE A 164 -0.83 1.55 9.39
N THR A 165 -0.91 0.61 8.46
CA THR A 165 -2.17 0.03 7.99
C THR A 165 -2.40 -1.41 8.45
N LEU A 166 -1.48 -1.96 9.22
CA LEU A 166 -1.53 -3.32 9.78
C LEU A 166 -2.28 -3.38 11.11
#